data_d76c62e6f276e8a5414c575ce5598e3c
#
_entry.id   d76c62e6f276e8a5414c575ce5598e3c
#
_cell.length_a   1.000
_cell.length_b   1.000
_cell.length_c   1.000
_cell.angle_alpha   90.00
_cell.angle_beta   90.00
_cell.angle_gamma   90.00
#
_symmetry.space_group_name_H-M   'P 1'
#
loop_
_entity.id
_entity.type
_entity.pdbx_description
1 polymer ?
#
loop_
_entity_poly.entity_id
_entity_poly.type
_entity_poly.pdbx_seq_one_letter_code
_entity_poly.pdbx_strand_id
1 'polypeptide(L)'
;VRLVGNHPDVVPWLQALDVFVLPSYANEGVPQALMQAMSCGLPCVTTNVGAIPEPAWDGLTARIVPAQDADALRLAIVELLADQSLRGSLGAAAREHVVATHGRALMLDRMEALFHKAVEAP
;
A
#
# COMPACT_ATOMS: atom_id res chain seq x y z
N VAL A 1 4.62 -2.86 22.47
CA VAL A 1 5.34 -2.73 21.19
C VAL A 1 6.37 -3.84 21.10
N ARG A 2 6.45 -4.53 19.96
CA ARG A 2 7.43 -5.58 19.69
C ARG A 2 8.21 -5.22 18.42
N LEU A 3 9.53 -5.17 18.53
CA LEU A 3 10.44 -4.98 17.39
C LEU A 3 10.86 -6.37 16.90
N VAL A 4 10.57 -6.68 15.65
CA VAL A 4 10.81 -8.04 15.08
C VAL A 4 12.07 -8.12 14.22
N GLY A 5 12.75 -6.99 13.97
CA GLY A 5 13.97 -6.96 13.17
C GLY A 5 13.75 -7.17 11.67
N ASN A 6 14.81 -7.55 10.97
CA ASN A 6 14.78 -7.80 9.52
C ASN A 6 14.50 -9.29 9.25
N HIS A 7 13.56 -9.55 8.33
CA HIS A 7 13.18 -10.88 7.89
C HIS A 7 13.25 -10.98 6.37
N PRO A 8 13.85 -12.06 5.81
CA PRO A 8 13.96 -12.24 4.36
C PRO A 8 12.59 -12.48 3.69
N ASP A 9 11.65 -13.07 4.41
CA ASP A 9 10.25 -13.25 3.97
C ASP A 9 9.31 -12.50 4.92
N VAL A 10 8.69 -11.45 4.41
CA VAL A 10 7.76 -10.59 5.16
C VAL A 10 6.30 -11.02 5.04
N VAL A 11 5.96 -11.90 4.08
CA VAL A 11 4.57 -12.28 3.79
C VAL A 11 3.88 -12.90 4.99
N PRO A 12 4.46 -13.87 5.73
CA PRO A 12 3.81 -14.43 6.92
C PRO A 12 3.54 -13.38 8.00
N TRP A 13 4.44 -12.38 8.13
CA TRP A 13 4.27 -11.29 9.09
C TRP A 13 3.10 -10.38 8.69
N LEU A 14 3.02 -10.02 7.42
CA LEU A 14 1.90 -9.23 6.89
C LEU A 14 0.57 -9.98 7.09
N GLN A 15 0.52 -11.26 6.75
CA GLN A 15 -0.69 -12.08 6.90
C GLN A 15 -1.17 -12.25 8.36
N ALA A 16 -0.30 -12.00 9.33
CA ALA A 16 -0.64 -12.04 10.75
C ALA A 16 -1.19 -10.71 11.31
N LEU A 17 -1.25 -9.64 10.48
CA LEU A 17 -1.73 -8.33 10.89
C LEU A 17 -3.23 -8.18 10.64
N ASP A 18 -3.88 -7.38 11.49
CA ASP A 18 -5.26 -6.91 11.28
C ASP A 18 -5.32 -5.61 10.48
N VAL A 19 -4.32 -4.76 10.64
CA VAL A 19 -4.18 -3.45 9.97
C VAL A 19 -2.70 -3.19 9.70
N PHE A 20 -2.39 -2.72 8.51
CA PHE A 20 -1.05 -2.23 8.16
C PHE A 20 -1.01 -0.71 8.22
N VAL A 21 0.04 -0.13 8.81
CA VAL A 21 0.18 1.32 8.99
C VAL A 21 1.51 1.79 8.44
N LEU A 22 1.48 2.75 7.50
CA LEU A 22 2.66 3.40 6.93
C LEU A 22 2.53 4.93 7.06
N PRO A 23 2.98 5.53 8.18
CA PRO A 23 2.79 6.94 8.46
C PRO A 23 3.94 7.80 7.91
N SER A 24 4.28 7.64 6.64
CA SER A 24 5.34 8.42 6.00
C SER A 24 5.03 9.91 6.00
N TYR A 25 6.06 10.75 6.11
CA TYR A 25 5.90 12.21 6.19
C TYR A 25 6.63 12.97 5.08
N ALA A 26 7.52 12.33 4.33
CA ALA A 26 8.26 12.97 3.21
C ALA A 26 8.92 11.93 2.29
N ASN A 27 9.19 12.35 1.05
CA ASN A 27 10.08 11.70 0.08
C ASN A 27 9.81 10.20 -0.19
N GLU A 28 8.53 9.83 -0.29
CA GLU A 28 8.16 8.47 -0.69
C GLU A 28 8.03 8.36 -2.21
N GLY A 29 8.67 7.33 -2.78
CA GLY A 29 8.25 6.76 -4.05
C GLY A 29 6.96 5.94 -3.85
N VAL A 30 6.67 4.98 -4.72
CA VAL A 30 5.62 3.99 -4.46
C VAL A 30 6.17 2.96 -3.46
N PRO A 31 5.69 2.96 -2.19
CA PRO A 31 6.32 2.15 -1.14
C PRO A 31 6.07 0.65 -1.34
N GLN A 32 7.13 -0.14 -1.47
CA GLN A 32 6.99 -1.59 -1.62
C GLN A 32 6.27 -2.24 -0.44
N ALA A 33 6.53 -1.79 0.78
CA ALA A 33 5.87 -2.32 1.97
C ALA A 33 4.35 -2.12 1.92
N LEU A 34 3.88 -0.96 1.43
CA LEU A 34 2.45 -0.70 1.24
C LEU A 34 1.86 -1.64 0.18
N MET A 35 2.52 -1.76 -0.98
CA MET A 35 2.05 -2.65 -2.05
C MET A 35 2.02 -4.12 -1.62
N GLN A 36 3.00 -4.57 -0.84
CA GLN A 36 3.01 -5.93 -0.28
C GLN A 36 1.85 -6.15 0.69
N ALA A 37 1.58 -5.19 1.58
CA ALA A 37 0.46 -5.26 2.51
C ALA A 37 -0.89 -5.28 1.76
N MET A 38 -1.07 -4.38 0.78
CA MET A 38 -2.25 -4.35 -0.08
C MET A 38 -2.42 -5.66 -0.88
N SER A 39 -1.32 -6.22 -1.41
CA SER A 39 -1.34 -7.51 -2.11
C SER A 39 -1.72 -8.68 -1.19
N CYS A 40 -1.44 -8.61 0.10
CA CYS A 40 -1.93 -9.56 1.10
C CYS A 40 -3.39 -9.35 1.47
N GLY A 41 -4.06 -8.32 0.96
CA GLY A 41 -5.45 -8.00 1.30
C GLY A 41 -5.60 -7.32 2.66
N LEU A 42 -4.55 -6.68 3.16
CA LEU A 42 -4.61 -5.94 4.42
C LEU A 42 -5.29 -4.59 4.24
N PRO A 43 -6.16 -4.17 5.17
CA PRO A 43 -6.57 -2.79 5.27
C PRO A 43 -5.38 -1.93 5.68
N CYS A 44 -5.12 -0.87 4.94
CA CYS A 44 -3.96 -0.01 5.15
C CYS A 44 -4.38 1.38 5.62
N VAL A 45 -3.62 1.94 6.58
CA VAL A 45 -3.65 3.37 6.92
C VAL A 45 -2.32 3.97 6.49
N THR A 46 -2.38 5.05 5.71
CA THR A 46 -1.18 5.70 5.18
C THR A 46 -1.40 7.22 5.04
N THR A 47 -0.45 7.92 4.45
CA THR A 47 -0.49 9.37 4.25
C THR A 47 -0.47 9.71 2.75
N ASN A 48 -0.73 10.97 2.42
CA ASN A 48 -0.80 11.46 1.04
C ASN A 48 0.53 12.02 0.52
N VAL A 49 1.68 11.52 1.00
CA VAL A 49 2.99 12.04 0.57
C VAL A 49 3.57 11.27 -0.61
N GLY A 50 4.35 11.96 -1.43
CA GLY A 50 5.06 11.37 -2.57
C GLY A 50 4.14 10.67 -3.55
N ALA A 51 4.50 9.45 -3.93
CA ALA A 51 3.75 8.61 -4.85
C ALA A 51 2.80 7.60 -4.14
N ILE A 52 2.58 7.72 -2.83
CA ILE A 52 1.61 6.89 -2.09
C ILE A 52 0.21 6.95 -2.72
N PRO A 53 -0.31 8.10 -3.20
CA PRO A 53 -1.63 8.17 -3.84
C PRO A 53 -1.77 7.39 -5.15
N GLU A 54 -0.69 6.87 -5.73
CA GLU A 54 -0.78 6.04 -6.92
C GLU A 54 -1.48 4.69 -6.64
N PRO A 55 -1.06 3.87 -5.65
CA PRO A 55 -1.75 2.65 -5.26
C PRO A 55 -2.86 2.83 -4.24
N ALA A 56 -2.85 3.92 -3.44
CA ALA A 56 -3.73 4.09 -2.30
C ALA A 56 -4.74 5.23 -2.52
N TRP A 57 -6.03 4.90 -2.47
CA TRP A 57 -7.15 5.83 -2.62
C TRP A 57 -8.00 5.84 -1.35
N ASP A 58 -8.16 7.04 -0.76
CA ASP A 58 -8.88 7.17 0.52
C ASP A 58 -10.31 6.66 0.44
N GLY A 59 -10.70 5.88 1.45
CA GLY A 59 -12.02 5.29 1.58
C GLY A 59 -12.33 4.18 0.57
N LEU A 60 -11.42 3.88 -0.37
CA LEU A 60 -11.62 2.86 -1.40
C LEU A 60 -10.62 1.71 -1.28
N THR A 61 -9.32 1.99 -1.28
CA THR A 61 -8.26 0.97 -1.16
C THR A 61 -7.41 1.13 0.09
N ALA A 62 -7.53 2.26 0.78
CA ALA A 62 -6.84 2.56 2.03
C ALA A 62 -7.58 3.64 2.82
N ARG A 63 -7.15 3.89 4.06
CA ARG A 63 -7.43 5.14 4.77
C ARG A 63 -6.21 6.05 4.67
N ILE A 64 -6.42 7.24 4.13
CA ILE A 64 -5.36 8.23 3.95
C ILE A 64 -5.57 9.37 4.96
N VAL A 65 -4.54 9.69 5.71
CA VAL A 65 -4.55 10.76 6.70
C VAL A 65 -3.47 11.82 6.38
N PRO A 66 -3.61 13.04 6.88
CA PRO A 66 -2.56 14.04 6.74
C PRO A 66 -1.24 13.56 7.35
N ALA A 67 -0.13 13.89 6.70
CA ALA A 67 1.19 13.61 7.25
C ALA A 67 1.41 14.40 8.55
N GLN A 68 2.15 13.80 9.50
CA GLN A 68 2.46 14.41 10.81
C GLN A 68 1.23 14.71 11.70
N ASP A 69 0.08 14.09 11.41
CA ASP A 69 -1.14 14.18 12.21
C ASP A 69 -1.38 12.86 12.96
N ALA A 70 -0.87 12.79 14.18
CA ALA A 70 -0.99 11.61 15.03
C ALA A 70 -2.43 11.34 15.47
N ASP A 71 -3.25 12.38 15.61
CA ASP A 71 -4.66 12.21 15.99
C ASP A 71 -5.49 11.65 14.84
N ALA A 72 -5.32 12.16 13.63
CA ALA A 72 -5.96 11.59 12.45
C ALA A 72 -5.53 10.14 12.23
N LEU A 73 -4.23 9.84 12.39
CA LEU A 73 -3.71 8.48 12.29
C LEU A 73 -4.36 7.55 13.32
N ARG A 74 -4.42 7.98 14.58
CA ARG A 74 -5.06 7.23 15.66
C ARG A 74 -6.53 6.95 15.36
N LEU A 75 -7.28 7.96 14.90
CA LEU A 75 -8.70 7.81 14.58
C LEU A 75 -8.93 6.80 13.46
N ALA A 76 -8.14 6.86 12.39
CA ALA A 76 -8.23 5.92 11.27
C ALA A 76 -7.92 4.47 11.71
N ILE A 77 -6.92 4.28 12.56
CA ILE A 77 -6.61 2.95 13.12
C ILE A 77 -7.76 2.44 13.97
N VAL A 78 -8.29 3.26 14.87
CA VAL A 78 -9.41 2.86 15.76
C VAL A 78 -10.65 2.53 14.94
N GLU A 79 -10.97 3.30 13.90
CA GLU A 79 -12.07 3.02 12.99
C GLU A 79 -11.94 1.63 12.36
N LEU A 80 -10.76 1.33 11.79
CA LEU A 80 -10.53 0.03 11.18
C LEU A 80 -10.55 -1.12 12.20
N LEU A 81 -10.02 -0.92 13.39
CA LEU A 81 -10.07 -1.95 14.45
C LEU A 81 -11.51 -2.24 14.92
N ALA A 82 -12.37 -1.22 14.93
CA ALA A 82 -13.76 -1.34 15.37
C ALA A 82 -14.68 -1.97 14.31
N ASP A 83 -14.36 -1.83 13.00
CA ASP A 83 -15.22 -2.29 11.91
C ASP A 83 -14.56 -3.38 11.05
N GLN A 84 -14.91 -4.63 11.32
CA GLN A 84 -14.42 -5.79 10.57
C GLN A 84 -14.89 -5.78 9.11
N SER A 85 -16.11 -5.30 8.83
CA SER A 85 -16.66 -5.24 7.48
C SER A 85 -15.89 -4.23 6.63
N LEU A 86 -15.60 -3.06 7.20
CA LEU A 86 -14.78 -2.03 6.55
C LEU A 86 -13.36 -2.54 6.28
N ARG A 87 -12.73 -3.23 7.25
CA ARG A 87 -11.43 -3.87 7.03
C ARG A 87 -11.44 -4.83 5.86
N GLY A 88 -12.46 -5.68 5.80
CA GLY A 88 -12.61 -6.67 4.73
C GLY A 88 -12.79 -6.04 3.36
N SER A 89 -13.65 -5.02 3.26
CA SER A 89 -13.92 -4.32 1.99
C SER A 89 -12.70 -3.55 1.47
N LEU A 90 -12.02 -2.79 2.34
CA LEU A 90 -10.81 -2.05 1.97
C LEU A 90 -9.68 -3.00 1.56
N GLY A 91 -9.45 -4.06 2.33
CA GLY A 91 -8.40 -5.04 2.01
C GLY A 91 -8.64 -5.76 0.68
N ALA A 92 -9.88 -6.17 0.41
CA ALA A 92 -10.24 -6.80 -0.86
C ALA A 92 -10.04 -5.86 -2.05
N ALA A 93 -10.53 -4.62 -1.95
CA ALA A 93 -10.36 -3.60 -2.99
C ALA A 93 -8.89 -3.21 -3.20
N ALA A 94 -8.12 -3.10 -2.12
CA ALA A 94 -6.68 -2.85 -2.16
C ALA A 94 -5.94 -3.93 -2.95
N ARG A 95 -6.21 -5.19 -2.64
CA ARG A 95 -5.59 -6.33 -3.34
C ARG A 95 -5.95 -6.34 -4.82
N GLU A 96 -7.22 -6.22 -5.15
CA GLU A 96 -7.69 -6.20 -6.54
C GLU A 96 -6.99 -5.09 -7.34
N HIS A 97 -6.97 -3.88 -6.79
CA HIS A 97 -6.35 -2.73 -7.43
C HIS A 97 -4.85 -2.91 -7.66
N VAL A 98 -4.08 -3.28 -6.63
CA VAL A 98 -2.63 -3.40 -6.73
C VAL A 98 -2.21 -4.56 -7.64
N VAL A 99 -2.90 -5.69 -7.60
CA VAL A 99 -2.62 -6.82 -8.50
C VAL A 99 -2.87 -6.44 -9.96
N ALA A 100 -3.94 -5.69 -10.23
CA ALA A 100 -4.28 -5.26 -11.59
C ALA A 100 -3.35 -4.17 -12.14
N THR A 101 -2.82 -3.27 -11.29
CA THR A 101 -2.13 -2.05 -11.75
C THR A 101 -0.63 -2.05 -11.50
N HIS A 102 -0.15 -2.80 -10.49
CA HIS A 102 1.25 -2.85 -10.04
C HIS A 102 1.86 -4.25 -10.04
N GLY A 103 1.19 -5.22 -10.70
CA GLY A 103 1.70 -6.57 -10.84
C GLY A 103 3.01 -6.64 -11.63
N ARG A 104 3.89 -7.60 -11.28
CA ARG A 104 5.21 -7.76 -11.90
C ARG A 104 5.12 -7.95 -13.41
N ALA A 105 4.16 -8.72 -13.92
CA ALA A 105 3.98 -8.96 -15.34
C ALA A 105 3.73 -7.64 -16.09
N LEU A 106 2.78 -6.84 -15.62
CA LEU A 106 2.45 -5.54 -16.21
C LEU A 106 3.65 -4.57 -16.17
N MET A 107 4.45 -4.60 -15.09
CA MET A 107 5.67 -3.80 -15.00
C MET A 107 6.67 -4.21 -16.09
N LEU A 108 6.90 -5.51 -16.27
CA LEU A 108 7.82 -6.02 -17.30
C LEU A 108 7.35 -5.66 -18.71
N ASP A 109 6.07 -5.83 -19.01
CA ASP A 109 5.48 -5.49 -20.31
C ASP A 109 5.65 -3.99 -20.62
N ARG A 110 5.41 -3.13 -19.63
CA ARG A 110 5.61 -1.68 -19.77
C ARG A 110 7.08 -1.30 -19.96
N MET A 111 7.99 -1.95 -19.26
CA MET A 111 9.44 -1.72 -19.44
C MET A 111 9.89 -2.16 -20.82
N GLU A 112 9.48 -3.32 -21.29
CA GLU A 112 9.79 -3.83 -22.63
C GLU A 112 9.31 -2.86 -23.71
N ALA A 113 8.06 -2.39 -23.62
CA ALA A 113 7.49 -1.41 -24.55
C ALA A 113 8.28 -0.09 -24.56
N LEU A 114 8.74 0.38 -23.41
CA LEU A 114 9.56 1.59 -23.30
C LEU A 114 10.96 1.39 -23.93
N PHE A 115 11.59 0.25 -23.73
CA PHE A 115 12.89 -0.05 -24.36
C PHE A 115 12.77 -0.15 -25.89
N HIS A 116 11.77 -0.84 -26.41
CA HIS A 116 11.52 -0.88 -27.86
C HIS A 116 11.34 0.52 -28.43
N LYS A 117 10.51 1.34 -27.81
CA LYS A 117 10.30 2.72 -28.24
C LYS A 117 11.57 3.57 -28.20
N ALA A 118 12.44 3.37 -27.21
CA ALA A 118 13.68 4.11 -27.06
C ALA A 118 14.73 3.71 -28.12
N VAL A 119 14.74 2.44 -28.54
CA VAL A 119 15.65 1.94 -29.60
C VAL A 119 15.19 2.34 -31.00
N GLU A 120 13.89 2.47 -31.21
CA GLU A 120 13.30 2.85 -32.51
C GLU A 120 13.23 4.38 -32.70
N ALA A 121 13.50 5.16 -31.67
CA ALA A 121 13.54 6.61 -31.76
C ALA A 121 14.79 7.07 -32.57
N PRO A 122 14.66 7.93 -33.57
CA PRO A 122 15.77 8.41 -34.42
C PRO A 122 16.78 9.27 -33.65
#